data_fb4683b32db498ca1c445561c0258bdb
#
_entry.id   fb4683b32db498ca1c445561c0258bdb
#
_cell.length_a   1.000
_cell.length_b   1.000
_cell.length_c   1.000
_cell.angle_alpha   90.00
_cell.angle_beta   90.00
_cell.angle_gamma   90.00
#
_symmetry.space_group_name_H-M   'P 1'
#
loop_
_entity.id
_entity.type
_entity.pdbx_description
1 polymer ?
#
loop_
_entity_poly.entity_id
_entity_poly.type
_entity_poly.pdbx_seq_one_letter_code
_entity_poly.pdbx_strand_id
1 'polypeptide(L)'
;TKFSVTSMGNFSLKGLEAAIQKANVKELYELPAEIRYLAGLQRIQYIFLYPEKNDIEIAGPAEGWEFNDEGIMVGKTTRRPVLQLADLMTSLQTARSAGEGQGISVSIDPTQEGRQRYSQFMRQVRGLSPQVLAGARQAMGPQEIKLTGVPTNSRYARILVAADYQMKRLAMDLKEAPVGNLPSFLDLMQKRRST
;
A
#
# COMPACT_ATOMS: atom_id res chain seq x y z
N THR A 1 9.67 -29.11 0.53
CA THR A 1 9.20 -27.76 0.93
C THR A 1 8.71 -27.85 2.37
N LYS A 2 9.51 -27.39 3.36
CA LYS A 2 9.08 -27.34 4.76
C LYS A 2 8.06 -26.20 4.88
N PHE A 3 6.80 -26.52 5.08
CA PHE A 3 5.81 -25.54 5.49
C PHE A 3 6.15 -25.11 6.92
N SER A 4 6.64 -23.89 7.07
CA SER A 4 6.75 -23.26 8.38
C SER A 4 5.32 -23.04 8.90
N VAL A 5 4.96 -23.71 9.99
CA VAL A 5 3.68 -23.52 10.66
C VAL A 5 3.73 -22.17 11.37
N THR A 6 3.23 -21.12 10.74
CA THR A 6 2.91 -19.88 11.43
C THR A 6 1.76 -20.17 12.40
N SER A 7 1.89 -19.75 13.65
CA SER A 7 0.79 -19.85 14.60
C SER A 7 -0.35 -18.92 14.17
N MET A 8 -1.61 -19.30 14.47
CA MET A 8 -2.73 -18.38 14.34
C MET A 8 -2.71 -17.41 15.51
N GLY A 9 -2.57 -16.12 15.21
CA GLY A 9 -2.79 -15.04 16.17
C GLY A 9 -4.23 -14.54 16.08
N ASN A 10 -4.81 -14.14 17.20
CA ASN A 10 -6.11 -13.49 17.27
C ASN A 10 -6.08 -12.28 18.19
N PHE A 11 -6.91 -11.28 17.87
CA PHE A 11 -7.04 -10.04 18.60
C PHE A 11 -8.51 -9.67 18.75
N SER A 12 -8.94 -9.46 19.99
CA SER A 12 -10.16 -8.76 20.32
C SER A 12 -9.97 -7.26 20.13
N LEU A 13 -10.80 -6.61 19.33
CA LEU A 13 -10.75 -5.16 19.14
C LEU A 13 -11.09 -4.42 20.43
N LYS A 14 -12.05 -4.94 21.21
CA LYS A 14 -12.36 -4.41 22.55
C LYS A 14 -11.21 -4.55 23.52
N GLY A 15 -10.51 -5.70 23.50
CA GLY A 15 -9.32 -5.93 24.31
C GLY A 15 -8.17 -5.00 23.91
N LEU A 16 -8.01 -4.75 22.60
CA LEU A 16 -7.03 -3.81 22.06
C LEU A 16 -7.32 -2.37 22.51
N GLU A 17 -8.58 -1.94 22.42
CA GLU A 17 -9.02 -0.63 22.91
C GLU A 17 -8.73 -0.46 24.40
N ALA A 18 -9.09 -1.45 25.23
CA ALA A 18 -8.81 -1.44 26.66
C ALA A 18 -7.30 -1.36 26.97
N ALA A 19 -6.47 -2.08 26.18
CA ALA A 19 -5.02 -2.05 26.34
C ALA A 19 -4.42 -0.68 25.99
N ILE A 20 -4.93 -0.02 24.93
CA ILE A 20 -4.53 1.33 24.54
C ILE A 20 -4.92 2.34 25.64
N GLN A 21 -6.14 2.27 26.15
CA GLN A 21 -6.63 3.15 27.20
C GLN A 21 -5.81 2.97 28.49
N LYS A 22 -5.52 1.72 28.87
CA LYS A 22 -4.71 1.41 30.05
C LYS A 22 -3.28 1.93 29.95
N ALA A 23 -2.70 1.92 28.75
CA ALA A 23 -1.36 2.42 28.52
C ALA A 23 -1.25 3.94 28.77
N ASN A 24 -2.35 4.67 28.62
CA ASN A 24 -2.46 6.12 28.84
C ASN A 24 -1.32 6.93 28.18
N VAL A 25 -0.95 6.55 26.97
CA VAL A 25 0.10 7.19 26.18
C VAL A 25 -0.49 8.27 25.29
N LYS A 26 0.31 9.28 24.95
CA LYS A 26 -0.11 10.35 24.03
C LYS A 26 0.02 9.96 22.56
N GLU A 27 1.01 9.15 22.26
CA GLU A 27 1.37 8.78 20.90
C GLU A 27 1.42 7.25 20.73
N LEU A 28 0.97 6.77 19.57
CA LEU A 28 0.93 5.33 19.28
C LEU A 28 2.30 4.64 19.33
N TYR A 29 3.39 5.37 19.07
CA TYR A 29 4.74 4.79 19.14
C TYR A 29 5.21 4.49 20.55
N GLU A 30 4.58 5.06 21.57
CA GLU A 30 4.86 4.79 23.00
C GLU A 30 4.22 3.49 23.49
N LEU A 31 3.27 2.94 22.73
CA LEU A 31 2.64 1.65 23.07
C LEU A 31 3.66 0.50 23.04
N PRO A 32 3.46 -0.56 23.84
CA PRO A 32 4.23 -1.79 23.73
C PRO A 32 4.29 -2.35 22.32
N ALA A 33 5.40 -2.97 21.94
CA ALA A 33 5.62 -3.48 20.58
C ALA A 33 4.56 -4.52 20.16
N GLU A 34 4.10 -5.34 21.09
CA GLU A 34 3.04 -6.35 20.88
C GLU A 34 1.74 -5.69 20.41
N ILE A 35 1.40 -4.52 20.95
CA ILE A 35 0.21 -3.76 20.56
C ILE A 35 0.47 -3.06 19.23
N ARG A 36 1.61 -2.39 19.07
CA ARG A 36 1.95 -1.66 17.83
C ARG A 36 1.99 -2.54 16.61
N TYR A 37 2.47 -3.78 16.75
CA TYR A 37 2.66 -4.74 15.66
C TYR A 37 1.68 -5.92 15.73
N LEU A 38 0.57 -5.76 16.45
CA LEU A 38 -0.50 -6.74 16.57
C LEU A 38 0.04 -8.17 16.80
N ALA A 39 1.00 -8.29 17.76
CA ALA A 39 1.73 -9.52 18.12
C ALA A 39 2.21 -10.34 16.90
N GLY A 40 2.68 -9.66 15.85
CA GLY A 40 3.26 -10.32 14.68
C GLY A 40 2.24 -10.81 13.66
N LEU A 41 0.98 -10.36 13.73
CA LEU A 41 -0.06 -10.68 12.74
C LEU A 41 0.37 -10.15 11.35
N GLN A 42 0.39 -11.02 10.35
CA GLN A 42 0.84 -10.69 8.99
C GLN A 42 -0.30 -10.26 8.06
N ARG A 43 -1.49 -10.80 8.29
CA ARG A 43 -2.72 -10.45 7.56
C ARG A 43 -3.95 -10.79 8.38
N ILE A 44 -5.04 -10.10 8.14
CA ILE A 44 -6.36 -10.49 8.64
C ILE A 44 -6.91 -11.54 7.68
N GLN A 45 -7.15 -12.75 8.19
CA GLN A 45 -7.71 -13.85 7.43
C GLN A 45 -9.14 -14.16 7.83
N TYR A 46 -9.46 -13.96 9.11
CA TYR A 46 -10.78 -14.20 9.67
C TYR A 46 -11.22 -13.01 10.51
N ILE A 47 -12.51 -12.75 10.51
CA ILE A 47 -13.18 -11.78 11.36
C ILE A 47 -14.32 -12.52 12.05
N PHE A 48 -14.31 -12.57 13.38
CA PHE A 48 -15.33 -13.17 14.21
C PHE A 48 -16.13 -12.09 14.90
N LEU A 49 -17.46 -12.20 14.83
CA LEU A 49 -18.36 -11.25 15.46
C LEU A 49 -18.96 -11.91 16.70
N TYR A 50 -18.85 -11.25 17.84
CA TYR A 50 -19.42 -11.67 19.13
C TYR A 50 -20.42 -10.62 19.64
N PRO A 51 -21.65 -10.57 19.10
CA PRO A 51 -22.63 -9.56 19.49
C PRO A 51 -22.92 -9.56 20.99
N GLU A 52 -22.95 -10.75 21.59
CA GLU A 52 -23.20 -10.93 23.03
C GLU A 52 -22.12 -10.33 23.94
N LYS A 53 -20.90 -10.18 23.42
CA LYS A 53 -19.74 -9.55 24.12
C LYS A 53 -19.52 -8.11 23.67
N ASN A 54 -20.28 -7.67 22.66
CA ASN A 54 -20.05 -6.42 21.94
C ASN A 54 -18.57 -6.33 21.49
N ASP A 55 -18.07 -7.38 20.81
CA ASP A 55 -16.69 -7.52 20.42
C ASP A 55 -16.54 -8.07 19.01
N ILE A 56 -15.43 -7.73 18.38
CA ILE A 56 -14.97 -8.24 17.10
C ILE A 56 -13.56 -8.78 17.30
N GLU A 57 -13.34 -10.02 16.92
CA GLU A 57 -12.00 -10.59 16.88
C GLU A 57 -11.49 -10.67 15.45
N ILE A 58 -10.26 -10.24 15.23
CA ILE A 58 -9.52 -10.42 13.98
C ILE A 58 -8.47 -11.51 14.18
N ALA A 59 -8.31 -12.38 13.19
CA ALA A 59 -7.34 -13.47 13.29
C ALA A 59 -6.64 -13.74 11.96
N GLY A 60 -5.42 -14.26 12.04
CA GLY A 60 -4.62 -14.64 10.87
C GLY A 60 -3.26 -15.21 11.24
N PRO A 61 -2.43 -15.53 10.25
CA PRO A 61 -1.07 -16.00 10.48
C PRO A 61 -0.26 -14.97 11.24
N ALA A 62 0.40 -15.41 12.32
CA ALA A 62 1.26 -14.59 13.15
C ALA A 62 2.52 -15.36 13.52
N GLU A 63 3.61 -14.64 13.75
CA GLU A 63 4.88 -15.18 14.20
C GLU A 63 5.68 -14.10 14.94
N GLY A 64 6.81 -14.50 15.56
CA GLY A 64 7.78 -13.53 16.06
C GLY A 64 8.27 -12.59 14.96
N TRP A 65 8.59 -11.37 15.29
CA TRP A 65 8.95 -10.34 14.32
C TRP A 65 10.27 -9.66 14.64
N GLU A 66 10.84 -9.00 13.65
CA GLU A 66 12.08 -8.22 13.74
C GLU A 66 12.12 -7.15 12.63
N PHE A 67 13.01 -6.18 12.75
CA PHE A 67 13.29 -5.26 11.64
C PHE A 67 14.17 -5.94 10.60
N ASN A 68 13.83 -5.75 9.33
CA ASN A 68 14.74 -6.09 8.23
C ASN A 68 15.75 -4.95 7.98
N ASP A 69 16.67 -5.16 7.03
CA ASP A 69 17.71 -4.18 6.69
C ASP A 69 17.14 -2.85 6.14
N GLU A 70 15.90 -2.86 5.66
CA GLU A 70 15.18 -1.69 5.16
C GLU A 70 14.39 -0.96 6.26
N GLY A 71 14.47 -1.42 7.51
CA GLY A 71 13.73 -0.86 8.64
C GLY A 71 12.24 -1.21 8.64
N ILE A 72 11.84 -2.25 7.90
CA ILE A 72 10.46 -2.75 7.86
C ILE A 72 10.31 -3.87 8.88
N MET A 73 9.22 -3.83 9.67
CA MET A 73 8.89 -4.91 10.60
C MET A 73 8.35 -6.12 9.83
N VAL A 74 9.06 -7.23 9.91
CA VAL A 74 8.76 -8.47 9.20
C VAL A 74 8.75 -9.66 10.15
N GLY A 75 8.06 -10.72 9.76
CA GLY A 75 8.10 -12.00 10.46
C GLY A 75 9.49 -12.65 10.35
N LYS A 76 9.96 -13.23 11.44
CA LYS A 76 11.30 -13.86 11.51
C LYS A 76 11.48 -15.03 10.55
N THR A 77 10.43 -15.80 10.32
CA THR A 77 10.48 -17.00 9.49
C THR A 77 10.05 -16.73 8.05
N THR A 78 8.91 -16.07 7.87
CA THR A 78 8.32 -15.85 6.54
C THR A 78 8.88 -14.65 5.82
N ARG A 79 9.53 -13.74 6.54
CA ARG A 79 10.01 -12.43 6.04
C ARG A 79 8.88 -11.53 5.49
N ARG A 80 7.62 -11.88 5.75
CA ARG A 80 6.47 -11.08 5.35
C ARG A 80 6.26 -9.90 6.28
N PRO A 81 5.82 -8.74 5.77
CA PRO A 81 5.50 -7.60 6.62
C PRO A 81 4.45 -7.95 7.68
N VAL A 82 4.62 -7.37 8.87
CA VAL A 82 3.68 -7.47 10.00
C VAL A 82 2.72 -6.29 9.95
N LEU A 83 1.45 -6.55 10.28
CA LEU A 83 0.43 -5.51 10.38
C LEU A 83 0.76 -4.55 11.54
N GLN A 84 0.49 -3.28 11.32
CA GLN A 84 0.68 -2.25 12.32
C GLN A 84 -0.68 -1.71 12.80
N LEU A 85 -0.77 -1.45 14.10
CA LEU A 85 -1.96 -0.84 14.70
C LEU A 85 -2.36 0.47 14.00
N ALA A 86 -1.38 1.32 13.65
CA ALA A 86 -1.64 2.57 12.93
C ALA A 86 -2.34 2.35 11.57
N ASP A 87 -1.95 1.30 10.84
CA ASP A 87 -2.59 0.97 9.57
C ASP A 87 -4.00 0.40 9.77
N LEU A 88 -4.20 -0.44 10.81
CA LEU A 88 -5.52 -0.95 11.18
C LEU A 88 -6.47 0.20 11.54
N MET A 89 -6.02 1.13 12.39
CA MET A 89 -6.82 2.30 12.76
C MET A 89 -7.17 3.18 11.56
N THR A 90 -6.20 3.43 10.68
CA THR A 90 -6.43 4.16 9.44
C THR A 90 -7.47 3.44 8.56
N SER A 91 -7.37 2.12 8.43
CA SER A 91 -8.31 1.32 7.64
C SER A 91 -9.72 1.35 8.20
N LEU A 92 -9.88 1.26 9.52
CA LEU A 92 -11.18 1.34 10.18
C LEU A 92 -11.82 2.73 10.02
N GLN A 93 -11.04 3.81 10.19
CA GLN A 93 -11.50 5.18 9.97
C GLN A 93 -11.94 5.39 8.52
N THR A 94 -11.14 4.91 7.57
CA THR A 94 -11.45 5.00 6.14
C THR A 94 -12.68 4.19 5.76
N ALA A 95 -12.85 2.98 6.31
CA ALA A 95 -14.03 2.16 6.07
C ALA A 95 -15.31 2.84 6.55
N ARG A 96 -15.26 3.57 7.65
CA ARG A 96 -16.39 4.37 8.16
C ARG A 96 -16.75 5.49 7.18
N SER A 97 -15.77 6.25 6.69
CA SER A 97 -15.97 7.30 5.70
C SER A 97 -16.42 6.76 4.34
N ALA A 98 -15.98 5.56 3.95
CA ALA A 98 -16.40 4.90 2.71
C ALA A 98 -17.89 4.52 2.71
N GLY A 99 -18.48 4.21 3.88
CA GLY A 99 -19.92 4.04 4.04
C GLY A 99 -20.75 5.30 3.68
N GLU A 100 -20.10 6.46 3.65
CA GLU A 100 -20.66 7.75 3.23
C GLU A 100 -20.43 8.07 1.74
N GLY A 101 -19.99 7.08 0.95
CA GLY A 101 -19.75 7.23 -0.49
C GLY A 101 -18.35 7.70 -0.89
N GLN A 102 -17.43 7.85 0.04
CA GLN A 102 -16.03 8.23 -0.22
C GLN A 102 -15.16 7.00 -0.37
N GLY A 103 -14.74 6.70 -1.60
CA GLY A 103 -13.75 5.64 -1.88
C GLY A 103 -12.31 6.08 -1.60
N ILE A 104 -11.41 5.10 -1.49
CA ILE A 104 -9.97 5.33 -1.49
C ILE A 104 -9.49 5.45 -2.93
N SER A 105 -8.77 6.52 -3.24
CA SER A 105 -8.07 6.62 -4.52
C SER A 105 -6.71 7.27 -4.37
N VAL A 106 -5.80 6.87 -5.26
CA VAL A 106 -4.48 7.48 -5.42
C VAL A 106 -4.21 7.65 -6.90
N SER A 107 -3.68 8.79 -7.30
CA SER A 107 -3.15 9.00 -8.63
C SER A 107 -1.90 9.86 -8.59
N ILE A 108 -1.00 9.62 -9.54
CA ILE A 108 0.18 10.43 -9.82
C ILE A 108 0.01 10.92 -11.25
N ASP A 109 -0.33 12.19 -11.40
CA ASP A 109 -0.70 12.77 -12.69
C ASP A 109 0.19 13.97 -13.04
N PRO A 110 0.48 14.21 -14.32
CA PRO A 110 1.09 15.46 -14.74
C PRO A 110 0.18 16.65 -14.38
N THR A 111 0.77 17.77 -14.00
CA THR A 111 0.04 19.02 -13.81
C THR A 111 -0.64 19.44 -15.13
N GLN A 112 -1.59 20.36 -15.08
CA GLN A 112 -2.23 20.89 -16.28
C GLN A 112 -1.21 21.56 -17.20
N GLU A 113 -0.31 22.36 -16.65
CA GLU A 113 0.77 23.00 -17.39
C GLU A 113 1.76 21.98 -17.94
N GLY A 114 2.07 20.92 -17.19
CA GLY A 114 2.91 19.82 -17.66
C GLY A 114 2.32 19.12 -18.87
N ARG A 115 1.01 18.83 -18.85
CA ARG A 115 0.29 18.24 -19.99
C ARG A 115 0.33 19.16 -21.22
N GLN A 116 0.16 20.46 -21.03
CA GLN A 116 0.22 21.44 -22.13
C GLN A 116 1.64 21.49 -22.74
N ARG A 117 2.68 21.62 -21.93
CA ARG A 117 4.09 21.61 -22.39
C ARG A 117 4.43 20.30 -23.11
N TYR A 118 4.03 19.16 -22.55
CA TYR A 118 4.22 17.86 -23.18
C TYR A 118 3.52 17.77 -24.54
N SER A 119 2.27 18.21 -24.64
CA SER A 119 1.52 18.22 -25.91
C SER A 119 2.17 19.11 -26.94
N GLN A 120 2.67 20.30 -26.57
CA GLN A 120 3.38 21.20 -27.47
C GLN A 120 4.69 20.58 -27.96
N PHE A 121 5.47 19.97 -27.05
CA PHE A 121 6.70 19.29 -27.38
C PHE A 121 6.44 18.13 -28.38
N MET A 122 5.46 17.28 -28.10
CA MET A 122 5.15 16.11 -28.93
C MET A 122 4.66 16.47 -30.35
N ARG A 123 4.03 17.64 -30.55
CA ARG A 123 3.65 18.13 -31.89
C ARG A 123 4.86 18.44 -32.78
N GLN A 124 6.02 18.71 -32.23
CA GLN A 124 7.24 19.03 -32.94
C GLN A 124 8.12 17.80 -33.22
N VAL A 125 7.79 16.66 -32.61
CA VAL A 125 8.56 15.43 -32.69
C VAL A 125 8.14 14.61 -33.91
N ARG A 126 9.13 14.21 -34.74
CA ARG A 126 8.90 13.38 -35.95
C ARG A 126 9.36 11.91 -35.79
N GLY A 127 9.78 11.50 -34.61
CA GLY A 127 10.23 10.14 -34.35
C GLY A 127 10.61 9.95 -32.88
N LEU A 128 10.79 8.71 -32.45
CA LEU A 128 11.20 8.39 -31.08
C LEU A 128 12.72 8.16 -31.05
N SER A 129 13.40 8.88 -30.16
CA SER A 129 14.82 8.69 -29.84
C SER A 129 15.03 8.85 -28.34
N PRO A 130 16.16 8.42 -27.77
CA PRO A 130 16.46 8.67 -26.35
C PRO A 130 16.41 10.14 -25.98
N GLN A 131 16.85 11.04 -26.88
CA GLN A 131 16.82 12.49 -26.68
C GLN A 131 15.39 13.02 -26.65
N VAL A 132 14.51 12.51 -27.53
CA VAL A 132 13.09 12.85 -27.53
C VAL A 132 12.42 12.38 -26.24
N LEU A 133 12.73 11.18 -25.75
CA LEU A 133 12.18 10.68 -24.49
C LEU A 133 12.64 11.54 -23.30
N ALA A 134 13.90 11.96 -23.28
CA ALA A 134 14.41 12.87 -22.26
C ALA A 134 13.71 14.23 -22.31
N GLY A 135 13.56 14.82 -23.51
CA GLY A 135 12.85 16.08 -23.73
C GLY A 135 11.37 16.00 -23.35
N ALA A 136 10.70 14.89 -23.68
CA ALA A 136 9.32 14.64 -23.29
C ALA A 136 9.14 14.59 -21.77
N ARG A 137 10.06 13.91 -21.06
CA ARG A 137 10.08 13.87 -19.59
C ARG A 137 10.29 15.27 -18.99
N GLN A 138 11.22 16.03 -19.54
CA GLN A 138 11.48 17.41 -19.10
C GLN A 138 10.27 18.32 -19.37
N ALA A 139 9.64 18.22 -20.52
CA ALA A 139 8.43 18.98 -20.86
C ALA A 139 7.26 18.65 -19.92
N MET A 140 7.10 17.38 -19.55
CA MET A 140 6.06 16.96 -18.60
C MET A 140 6.28 17.59 -17.22
N GLY A 141 7.54 17.68 -16.75
CA GLY A 141 7.90 18.29 -15.48
C GLY A 141 7.37 17.52 -14.26
N PRO A 142 7.16 18.21 -13.12
CA PRO A 142 6.68 17.60 -11.90
C PRO A 142 5.26 17.05 -12.05
N GLN A 143 4.94 16.01 -11.26
CA GLN A 143 3.63 15.39 -11.19
C GLN A 143 2.96 15.72 -9.86
N GLU A 144 1.64 15.77 -9.88
CA GLU A 144 0.81 15.91 -8.68
C GLU A 144 0.39 14.55 -8.16
N ILE A 145 0.50 14.38 -6.85
CA ILE A 145 -0.05 13.22 -6.15
C ILE A 145 -1.42 13.62 -5.61
N LYS A 146 -2.48 12.95 -6.09
CA LYS A 146 -3.84 13.10 -5.56
C LYS A 146 -4.18 11.86 -4.74
N LEU A 147 -4.60 12.08 -3.51
CA LEU A 147 -4.95 11.03 -2.57
C LEU A 147 -6.27 11.40 -1.89
N THR A 148 -7.24 10.49 -1.92
CA THR A 148 -8.53 10.64 -1.25
C THR A 148 -8.84 9.43 -0.38
N GLY A 149 -9.68 9.63 0.64
CA GLY A 149 -10.18 8.57 1.50
C GLY A 149 -9.21 8.08 2.59
N VAL A 150 -7.99 8.63 2.65
CA VAL A 150 -7.02 8.32 3.73
C VAL A 150 -6.28 9.58 4.18
N PRO A 151 -5.85 9.69 5.45
CA PRO A 151 -5.01 10.80 5.91
C PRO A 151 -3.70 10.85 5.15
N THR A 152 -3.38 12.00 4.56
CA THR A 152 -2.21 12.18 3.68
C THR A 152 -0.86 12.00 4.39
N ASN A 153 -0.82 12.22 5.70
CA ASN A 153 0.36 12.04 6.55
C ASN A 153 0.51 10.61 7.10
N SER A 154 -0.44 9.70 6.80
CA SER A 154 -0.40 8.32 7.30
C SER A 154 0.66 7.47 6.56
N ARG A 155 1.14 6.41 7.23
CA ARG A 155 1.97 5.38 6.59
C ARG A 155 1.20 4.70 5.44
N TYR A 156 -0.11 4.48 5.64
CA TYR A 156 -0.99 3.89 4.64
C TYR A 156 -1.03 4.70 3.34
N ALA A 157 -1.11 6.04 3.44
CA ALA A 157 -1.03 6.95 2.29
C ALA A 157 0.29 6.77 1.51
N ARG A 158 1.43 6.70 2.21
CA ARG A 158 2.74 6.48 1.58
C ARG A 158 2.82 5.14 0.84
N ILE A 159 2.24 4.08 1.42
CA ILE A 159 2.17 2.76 0.78
C ILE A 159 1.33 2.81 -0.50
N LEU A 160 0.17 3.47 -0.49
CA LEU A 160 -0.67 3.62 -1.68
C LEU A 160 0.05 4.35 -2.81
N VAL A 161 0.72 5.47 -2.51
CA VAL A 161 1.51 6.22 -3.50
C VAL A 161 2.65 5.38 -4.06
N ALA A 162 3.39 4.67 -3.20
CA ALA A 162 4.46 3.79 -3.63
C ALA A 162 3.94 2.64 -4.50
N ALA A 163 2.80 2.06 -4.16
CA ALA A 163 2.16 0.99 -4.93
C ALA A 163 1.73 1.49 -6.32
N ASP A 164 1.06 2.65 -6.42
CA ASP A 164 0.68 3.25 -7.71
C ASP A 164 1.91 3.48 -8.60
N TYR A 165 2.98 4.05 -8.04
CA TYR A 165 4.24 4.25 -8.75
C TYR A 165 4.85 2.94 -9.28
N GLN A 166 4.88 1.90 -8.43
CA GLN A 166 5.42 0.59 -8.84
C GLN A 166 4.54 -0.08 -9.90
N MET A 167 3.22 -0.02 -9.76
CA MET A 167 2.29 -0.55 -10.77
C MET A 167 2.48 0.11 -12.13
N LYS A 168 2.66 1.43 -12.16
CA LYS A 168 2.94 2.16 -13.42
C LYS A 168 4.26 1.71 -14.05
N ARG A 169 5.30 1.49 -13.25
CA ARG A 169 6.59 0.97 -13.77
C ARG A 169 6.46 -0.43 -14.36
N LEU A 170 5.71 -1.32 -13.69
CA LEU A 170 5.43 -2.67 -14.20
C LEU A 170 4.62 -2.61 -15.51
N ALA A 171 3.58 -1.79 -15.55
CA ALA A 171 2.74 -1.62 -16.72
C ALA A 171 3.53 -1.11 -17.95
N MET A 172 4.52 -0.26 -17.73
CA MET A 172 5.35 0.34 -18.78
C MET A 172 6.65 -0.44 -19.06
N ASP A 173 6.77 -1.65 -18.56
CA ASP A 173 7.95 -2.52 -18.72
C ASP A 173 9.27 -1.89 -18.22
N LEU A 174 9.16 -1.02 -17.21
CA LEU A 174 10.29 -0.36 -16.57
C LEU A 174 10.80 -1.11 -15.32
N LYS A 175 10.16 -2.23 -15.00
CA LYS A 175 10.48 -3.12 -13.90
C LYS A 175 9.91 -4.50 -14.18
N GLU A 176 10.68 -5.54 -13.88
CA GLU A 176 10.21 -6.92 -13.96
C GLU A 176 9.07 -7.19 -12.98
N ALA A 177 8.10 -7.99 -13.42
CA ALA A 177 7.00 -8.40 -12.58
C ALA A 177 7.49 -9.35 -11.46
N PRO A 178 6.97 -9.21 -10.22
CA PRO A 178 7.35 -10.08 -9.11
C PRO A 178 6.82 -11.51 -9.26
N VAL A 179 5.92 -11.74 -10.21
CA VAL A 179 5.39 -13.06 -10.55
C VAL A 179 5.69 -13.34 -12.03
N GLY A 180 6.16 -14.55 -12.32
CA GLY A 180 6.47 -14.96 -13.69
C GLY A 180 5.22 -14.91 -14.59
N ASN A 181 5.45 -14.65 -15.86
CA ASN A 181 4.43 -14.62 -16.92
C ASN A 181 3.33 -13.54 -16.80
N LEU A 182 3.55 -12.50 -16.01
CA LEU A 182 2.68 -11.33 -16.01
C LEU A 182 3.10 -10.37 -17.13
N PRO A 183 2.35 -10.25 -18.25
CA PRO A 183 2.72 -9.36 -19.33
C PRO A 183 2.56 -7.89 -18.89
N SER A 184 3.44 -7.03 -19.39
CA SER A 184 3.27 -5.59 -19.23
C SER A 184 2.08 -5.07 -20.05
N PHE A 185 1.61 -3.86 -19.75
CA PHE A 185 0.59 -3.21 -20.58
C PHE A 185 1.10 -3.00 -22.03
N LEU A 186 2.39 -2.70 -22.19
CA LEU A 186 2.98 -2.53 -23.53
C LEU A 186 2.97 -3.83 -24.33
N ASP A 187 3.27 -4.98 -23.70
CA ASP A 187 3.18 -6.29 -24.36
C ASP A 187 1.76 -6.59 -24.85
N LEU A 188 0.76 -6.29 -24.01
CA LEU A 188 -0.65 -6.49 -24.37
C LEU A 188 -1.07 -5.58 -25.53
N MET A 189 -0.60 -4.33 -25.55
CA MET A 189 -0.88 -3.39 -26.64
C MET A 189 -0.21 -3.80 -27.95
N GLN A 190 1.01 -4.33 -27.90
CA GLN A 190 1.71 -4.83 -29.11
C GLN A 190 1.02 -6.05 -29.68
N LYS A 191 0.59 -7.00 -28.85
CA LYS A 191 -0.18 -8.19 -29.29
C LYS A 191 -1.48 -7.80 -30.00
N ARG A 192 -2.18 -6.77 -29.53
CA ARG A 192 -3.41 -6.28 -30.16
C ARG A 192 -3.20 -5.65 -31.54
N ARG A 193 -2.01 -5.13 -31.84
CA ARG A 193 -1.69 -4.54 -33.14
C ARG A 193 -1.25 -5.58 -34.19
N SER A 194 -0.92 -6.80 -33.74
CA SER A 194 -0.43 -7.90 -34.58
C SER A 194 -1.56 -8.89 -34.96
N THR A 195 -2.76 -8.68 -34.45
CA THR A 195 -4.01 -9.38 -34.80
C THR A 195 -4.93 -8.45 -35.59
#